data_82958b3b92da2d9e446a24e20f7fe61e
#
_entry.id   82958b3b92da2d9e446a24e20f7fe61e
#
_cell.length_a   1.000
_cell.length_b   1.000
_cell.length_c   1.000
_cell.angle_alpha   90.00
_cell.angle_beta   90.00
_cell.angle_gamma   90.00
#
_symmetry.space_group_name_H-M   'P 1'
#
loop_
_entity.id
_entity.type
_entity.pdbx_description
1 polymer ?
#
loop_
_entity_poly.entity_id
_entity_poly.type
_entity_poly.pdbx_seq_one_letter_code
_entity_poly.pdbx_strand_id
1 'polypeptide(L)'
;MKALIRPGMILLAFAAGYLVPQAAAFTFLIRYFLMIMLFLIFMQVKVQGMRPRKAHWRILIANIAVGIAAWLLASLTGSRDLAHAAFFTGITPTASAAPVIMRFLGGDVEFVVTSFLTTNIGVSLSLTGLIPLVTGNFTLKFLLNVAWNLFFLIGIPMTAAFLIRNIYPKAKEFVPKLANFSFMLWILMLFLTASSASEYIRRSSVSPLILLEIAGLSALICTVNFALGYFLAGKSFGHESSQSLGQKNTMFTLSLAMTFSGPLAALGPTFYVLWHNLWNGAQLFLHDRRKTACRNENPDYIEEKTADPEKT
;
A
#
# COMPACT_ATOMS: atom_id res chain seq x y z
N MET A 1 15.36 12.74 16.00
CA MET A 1 15.37 11.32 16.43
C MET A 1 14.08 10.56 16.10
N LYS A 2 12.87 11.07 16.40
CA LYS A 2 11.59 10.35 16.13
C LYS A 2 11.36 10.00 14.64
N ALA A 3 11.84 10.81 13.69
CA ALA A 3 11.68 10.58 12.26
C ALA A 3 12.46 9.35 11.70
N LEU A 4 13.56 8.96 12.34
CA LEU A 4 14.39 7.83 11.93
C LEU A 4 14.00 6.49 12.59
N ILE A 5 13.16 6.50 13.64
CA ILE A 5 12.76 5.29 14.35
C ILE A 5 11.96 4.35 13.46
N ARG A 6 10.97 4.88 12.70
CA ARG A 6 10.12 4.04 11.83
C ARG A 6 10.90 3.37 10.70
N PRO A 7 11.71 4.09 9.90
CA PRO A 7 12.57 3.45 8.90
C PRO A 7 13.55 2.44 9.51
N GLY A 8 14.13 2.75 10.67
CA GLY A 8 15.02 1.83 11.39
C GLY A 8 14.32 0.53 11.80
N MET A 9 13.08 0.60 12.30
CA MET A 9 12.30 -0.59 12.65
C MET A 9 11.95 -1.45 11.44
N ILE A 10 11.70 -0.85 10.28
CA ILE A 10 11.47 -1.58 9.02
C ILE A 10 12.73 -2.37 8.64
N LEU A 11 13.89 -1.71 8.61
CA LEU A 11 15.16 -2.37 8.30
C LEU A 11 15.51 -3.47 9.31
N LEU A 12 15.26 -3.21 10.60
CA LEU A 12 15.46 -4.20 11.65
C LEU A 12 14.54 -5.41 11.47
N ALA A 13 13.27 -5.22 11.11
CA ALA A 13 12.33 -6.31 10.85
C ALA A 13 12.79 -7.19 9.68
N PHE A 14 13.30 -6.58 8.60
CA PHE A 14 13.90 -7.30 7.47
C PHE A 14 15.12 -8.10 7.89
N ALA A 15 16.08 -7.46 8.59
CA ALA A 15 17.30 -8.10 9.04
C ALA A 15 17.00 -9.26 10.01
N ALA A 16 16.13 -9.03 10.99
CA ALA A 16 15.72 -10.05 11.95
C ALA A 16 15.00 -11.21 11.26
N GLY A 17 14.08 -10.94 10.32
CA GLY A 17 13.39 -11.98 9.55
C GLY A 17 14.36 -12.81 8.72
N TYR A 18 15.34 -12.18 8.07
CA TYR A 18 16.37 -12.89 7.32
C TYR A 18 17.23 -13.82 8.21
N LEU A 19 17.51 -13.40 9.44
CA LEU A 19 18.32 -14.17 10.42
C LEU A 19 17.52 -15.30 11.09
N VAL A 20 16.18 -15.20 11.16
CA VAL A 20 15.31 -16.16 11.86
C VAL A 20 14.35 -16.84 10.87
N PRO A 21 14.84 -17.68 9.94
CA PRO A 21 13.98 -18.35 8.94
C PRO A 21 12.93 -19.29 9.56
N GLN A 22 13.14 -19.76 10.80
CA GLN A 22 12.20 -20.62 11.52
C GLN A 22 10.85 -19.94 11.78
N ALA A 23 10.82 -18.61 11.86
CA ALA A 23 9.58 -17.86 12.04
C ALA A 23 8.65 -17.93 10.81
N ALA A 24 9.12 -18.46 9.67
CA ALA A 24 8.29 -18.77 8.52
C ALA A 24 7.11 -19.70 8.86
N ALA A 25 7.23 -20.54 9.87
CA ALA A 25 6.13 -21.39 10.37
C ALA A 25 4.90 -20.56 10.82
N PHE A 26 5.08 -19.28 11.14
CA PHE A 26 4.03 -18.38 11.60
C PHE A 26 3.48 -17.47 10.50
N THR A 27 3.83 -17.67 9.23
CA THR A 27 3.37 -16.81 8.10
C THR A 27 1.85 -16.82 7.92
N PHE A 28 1.14 -17.86 8.38
CA PHE A 28 -0.31 -17.87 8.41
C PHE A 28 -0.94 -16.71 9.20
N LEU A 29 -0.21 -16.13 10.16
CA LEU A 29 -0.65 -14.96 10.95
C LEU A 29 -0.74 -13.69 10.12
N ILE A 30 0.01 -13.56 9.01
CA ILE A 30 0.00 -12.39 8.11
C ILE A 30 -1.44 -12.05 7.70
N ARG A 31 -2.23 -13.06 7.34
CA ARG A 31 -3.63 -12.90 6.95
C ARG A 31 -4.48 -12.27 8.06
N TYR A 32 -4.35 -12.76 9.27
CA TYR A 32 -5.13 -12.26 10.41
C TYR A 32 -4.69 -10.87 10.84
N PHE A 33 -3.39 -10.60 10.84
CA PHE A 33 -2.85 -9.26 11.12
C PHE A 33 -3.37 -8.23 10.10
N LEU A 34 -3.40 -8.60 8.82
CA LEU A 34 -3.96 -7.76 7.78
C LEU A 34 -5.47 -7.52 8.00
N MET A 35 -6.24 -8.55 8.34
CA MET A 35 -7.68 -8.41 8.61
C MET A 35 -7.94 -7.43 9.76
N ILE A 36 -7.15 -7.52 10.85
CA ILE A 36 -7.24 -6.58 11.98
C ILE A 36 -6.91 -5.16 11.51
N MET A 37 -5.83 -4.98 10.74
CA MET A 37 -5.45 -3.68 10.22
C MET A 37 -6.52 -3.09 9.30
N LEU A 38 -7.08 -3.87 8.38
CA LEU A 38 -8.16 -3.43 7.50
C LEU A 38 -9.42 -3.06 8.29
N PHE A 39 -9.78 -3.85 9.31
CA PHE A 39 -10.88 -3.51 10.21
C PHE A 39 -10.68 -2.13 10.85
N LEU A 40 -9.50 -1.86 11.42
CA LEU A 40 -9.17 -0.58 12.03
C LEU A 40 -9.21 0.58 11.01
N ILE A 41 -8.80 0.33 9.77
CA ILE A 41 -8.88 1.30 8.68
C ILE A 41 -10.35 1.60 8.35
N PHE A 42 -11.18 0.58 8.11
CA PHE A 42 -12.59 0.75 7.77
C PHE A 42 -13.40 1.40 8.89
N MET A 43 -12.99 1.23 10.15
CA MET A 43 -13.58 1.95 11.28
C MET A 43 -13.38 3.47 11.20
N GLN A 44 -12.31 3.95 10.56
CA GLN A 44 -11.97 5.38 10.45
C GLN A 44 -12.53 6.05 9.19
N VAL A 45 -12.84 5.27 8.16
CA VAL A 45 -13.28 5.82 6.87
C VAL A 45 -14.63 6.51 7.00
N LYS A 46 -14.68 7.81 6.70
CA LYS A 46 -15.93 8.59 6.61
C LYS A 46 -16.45 8.47 5.16
N VAL A 47 -17.59 7.82 4.98
CA VAL A 47 -18.24 7.68 3.65
C VAL A 47 -19.02 8.95 3.26
N GLN A 48 -19.44 9.75 4.25
CA GLN A 48 -20.18 10.99 4.06
C GLN A 48 -19.25 12.06 3.46
N GLY A 49 -19.63 12.67 2.34
CA GLY A 49 -18.83 13.69 1.66
C GLY A 49 -18.01 13.19 0.47
N MET A 50 -17.92 11.88 0.25
CA MET A 50 -17.20 11.34 -0.90
C MET A 50 -17.86 11.69 -2.22
N ARG A 51 -17.12 12.35 -3.10
CA ARG A 51 -17.56 12.69 -4.46
C ARG A 51 -16.64 12.03 -5.48
N PRO A 52 -16.98 10.84 -6.01
CA PRO A 52 -16.19 10.22 -7.06
C PRO A 52 -16.09 11.15 -8.27
N ARG A 53 -14.85 11.47 -8.68
CA ARG A 53 -14.54 12.28 -9.88
C ARG A 53 -14.00 11.36 -10.97
N LYS A 54 -13.99 11.80 -12.22
CA LYS A 54 -13.38 11.05 -13.33
C LYS A 54 -11.91 10.68 -13.06
N ALA A 55 -11.19 11.49 -12.28
CA ALA A 55 -9.82 11.23 -11.87
C ALA A 55 -9.67 9.93 -11.06
N HIS A 56 -10.61 9.62 -10.15
CA HIS A 56 -10.56 8.39 -9.35
C HIS A 56 -10.64 7.12 -10.21
N TRP A 57 -11.50 7.15 -11.26
CA TRP A 57 -11.57 6.05 -12.22
C TRP A 57 -10.31 5.92 -13.07
N ARG A 58 -9.69 7.05 -13.46
CA ARG A 58 -8.39 7.04 -14.15
C ARG A 58 -7.30 6.44 -13.28
N ILE A 59 -7.28 6.78 -11.97
CA ILE A 59 -6.34 6.21 -11.00
C ILE A 59 -6.55 4.70 -10.87
N LEU A 60 -7.80 4.23 -10.76
CA LEU A 60 -8.12 2.80 -10.72
C LEU A 60 -7.65 2.08 -11.98
N ILE A 61 -7.98 2.59 -13.16
CA ILE A 61 -7.57 2.00 -14.44
C ILE A 61 -6.05 1.98 -14.56
N ALA A 62 -5.37 3.08 -14.22
CA ALA A 62 -3.91 3.15 -14.23
C ALA A 62 -3.27 2.15 -13.25
N ASN A 63 -3.88 1.97 -12.07
CA ASN A 63 -3.42 1.00 -11.09
C ASN A 63 -3.44 -0.44 -11.66
N ILE A 64 -4.55 -0.81 -12.30
CA ILE A 64 -4.70 -2.12 -12.95
C ILE A 64 -3.74 -2.24 -14.13
N ALA A 65 -3.66 -1.21 -14.97
CA ALA A 65 -2.81 -1.19 -16.15
C ALA A 65 -1.32 -1.32 -15.80
N VAL A 66 -0.85 -0.62 -14.75
CA VAL A 66 0.53 -0.76 -14.26
C VAL A 66 0.82 -2.18 -13.79
N GLY A 67 -0.12 -2.81 -13.05
CA GLY A 67 0.03 -4.20 -12.61
C GLY A 67 0.17 -5.17 -13.78
N ILE A 68 -0.71 -5.06 -14.78
CA ILE A 68 -0.69 -5.91 -15.97
C ILE A 68 0.56 -5.63 -16.82
N ALA A 69 0.90 -4.37 -17.07
CA ALA A 69 2.08 -3.99 -17.84
C ALA A 69 3.38 -4.47 -17.19
N ALA A 70 3.50 -4.29 -15.86
CA ALA A 70 4.66 -4.78 -15.11
C ALA A 70 4.78 -6.30 -15.19
N TRP A 71 3.68 -7.04 -15.09
CA TRP A 71 3.65 -8.49 -15.29
C TRP A 71 4.09 -8.89 -16.68
N LEU A 72 3.52 -8.29 -17.73
CA LEU A 72 3.85 -8.60 -19.11
C LEU A 72 5.33 -8.33 -19.41
N LEU A 73 5.85 -7.17 -19.01
CA LEU A 73 7.25 -6.80 -19.23
C LEU A 73 8.21 -7.73 -18.47
N ALA A 74 7.91 -8.03 -17.21
CA ALA A 74 8.73 -8.95 -16.42
C ALA A 74 8.66 -10.39 -16.94
N SER A 75 7.54 -10.80 -17.55
CA SER A 75 7.40 -12.12 -18.18
C SER A 75 8.37 -12.34 -19.36
N LEU A 76 8.82 -11.24 -20.01
CA LEU A 76 9.81 -11.31 -21.10
C LEU A 76 11.17 -11.81 -20.62
N THR A 77 11.46 -11.74 -19.32
CA THR A 77 12.70 -12.28 -18.73
C THR A 77 12.70 -13.80 -18.61
N GLY A 78 11.55 -14.46 -18.79
CA GLY A 78 11.36 -15.89 -18.56
C GLY A 78 11.24 -16.28 -17.07
N SER A 79 11.42 -15.35 -16.12
CA SER A 79 11.30 -15.60 -14.69
C SER A 79 9.85 -15.42 -14.21
N ARG A 80 9.21 -16.53 -13.82
CA ARG A 80 7.86 -16.49 -13.25
C ARG A 80 7.81 -15.71 -11.92
N ASP A 81 8.83 -15.88 -11.08
CA ASP A 81 8.88 -15.22 -9.77
C ASP A 81 8.98 -13.70 -9.94
N LEU A 82 9.82 -13.23 -10.87
CA LEU A 82 9.93 -11.81 -11.18
C LEU A 82 8.63 -11.26 -11.77
N ALA A 83 7.98 -11.99 -12.67
CA ALA A 83 6.71 -11.58 -13.26
C ALA A 83 5.59 -11.48 -12.21
N HIS A 84 5.48 -12.46 -11.31
CA HIS A 84 4.51 -12.42 -10.23
C HIS A 84 4.82 -11.31 -9.22
N ALA A 85 6.10 -11.10 -8.85
CA ALA A 85 6.51 -9.98 -8.00
C ALA A 85 6.13 -8.64 -8.63
N ALA A 86 6.37 -8.46 -9.93
CA ALA A 86 5.99 -7.28 -10.70
C ALA A 86 4.48 -7.03 -10.66
N PHE A 87 3.68 -8.09 -10.91
CA PHE A 87 2.22 -8.01 -10.89
C PHE A 87 1.70 -7.53 -9.53
N PHE A 88 2.04 -8.27 -8.46
CA PHE A 88 1.55 -7.94 -7.13
C PHE A 88 2.03 -6.58 -6.62
N THR A 89 3.20 -6.13 -7.06
CA THR A 89 3.70 -4.79 -6.76
C THR A 89 2.89 -3.71 -7.50
N GLY A 90 2.70 -3.87 -8.81
CA GLY A 90 2.04 -2.89 -9.66
C GLY A 90 0.56 -2.73 -9.38
N ILE A 91 -0.17 -3.86 -9.20
CA ILE A 91 -1.63 -3.90 -9.00
C ILE A 91 -2.06 -3.42 -7.62
N THR A 92 -1.15 -3.26 -6.67
CA THR A 92 -1.44 -2.88 -5.28
C THR A 92 -2.32 -1.63 -5.20
N PRO A 93 -3.46 -1.65 -4.47
CA PRO A 93 -4.33 -0.49 -4.35
C PRO A 93 -3.74 0.60 -3.45
N THR A 94 -4.39 1.76 -3.39
CA THR A 94 -3.99 2.89 -2.54
C THR A 94 -3.93 2.50 -1.06
N ALA A 95 -2.90 2.96 -0.35
CA ALA A 95 -2.75 2.75 1.09
C ALA A 95 -3.64 3.69 1.90
N SER A 96 -4.06 3.23 3.10
CA SER A 96 -4.74 4.07 4.10
C SER A 96 -3.86 5.19 4.67
N ALA A 97 -2.53 5.06 4.53
CA ALA A 97 -1.59 6.11 4.92
C ALA A 97 -1.57 7.30 3.95
N ALA A 98 -2.02 7.12 2.69
CA ALA A 98 -1.98 8.16 1.68
C ALA A 98 -2.74 9.45 2.08
N PRO A 99 -3.97 9.39 2.65
CA PRO A 99 -4.66 10.57 3.16
C PRO A 99 -3.90 11.30 4.28
N VAL A 100 -3.18 10.55 5.12
CA VAL A 100 -2.38 11.12 6.22
C VAL A 100 -1.19 11.89 5.69
N ILE A 101 -0.47 11.30 4.72
CA ILE A 101 0.64 11.98 4.04
C ILE A 101 0.14 13.22 3.32
N MET A 102 -1.00 13.11 2.62
CA MET A 102 -1.59 14.26 1.91
C MET A 102 -1.95 15.41 2.85
N ARG A 103 -2.46 15.13 4.04
CA ARG A 103 -2.70 16.14 5.08
C ARG A 103 -1.42 16.88 5.47
N PHE A 104 -0.30 16.17 5.64
CA PHE A 104 0.99 16.80 5.94
C PHE A 104 1.52 17.65 4.78
N LEU A 105 1.20 17.27 3.55
CA LEU A 105 1.54 18.04 2.34
C LEU A 105 0.57 19.21 2.06
N GLY A 106 -0.50 19.37 2.87
CA GLY A 106 -1.47 20.45 2.73
C GLY A 106 -2.44 20.32 1.56
N GLY A 107 -2.62 19.10 1.00
CA GLY A 107 -3.53 18.84 -0.11
C GLY A 107 -4.91 18.35 0.30
N ASP A 108 -5.75 18.04 -0.71
CA ASP A 108 -7.13 17.57 -0.54
C ASP A 108 -7.18 16.11 -0.05
N VAL A 109 -7.44 15.96 1.26
CA VAL A 109 -7.54 14.67 1.94
C VAL A 109 -8.77 13.87 1.46
N GLU A 110 -9.89 14.54 1.15
CA GLU A 110 -11.12 13.86 0.70
C GLU A 110 -10.93 13.20 -0.66
N PHE A 111 -10.18 13.85 -1.56
CA PHE A 111 -9.80 13.26 -2.84
C PHE A 111 -9.05 11.94 -2.63
N VAL A 112 -8.05 11.93 -1.75
CA VAL A 112 -7.21 10.73 -1.52
C VAL A 112 -7.98 9.64 -0.79
N VAL A 113 -8.88 9.97 0.15
CA VAL A 113 -9.79 9.01 0.80
C VAL A 113 -10.73 8.37 -0.23
N THR A 114 -11.29 9.16 -1.14
CA THR A 114 -12.13 8.64 -2.22
C THR A 114 -11.35 7.71 -3.14
N SER A 115 -10.11 8.07 -3.50
CA SER A 115 -9.19 7.20 -4.27
C SER A 115 -8.89 5.90 -3.52
N PHE A 116 -8.63 5.97 -2.22
CA PHE A 116 -8.39 4.80 -1.37
C PHE A 116 -9.55 3.80 -1.48
N LEU A 117 -10.80 4.23 -1.30
CA LEU A 117 -11.94 3.32 -1.39
C LEU A 117 -12.17 2.80 -2.80
N THR A 118 -12.11 3.69 -3.80
CA THR A 118 -12.33 3.31 -5.21
C THR A 118 -11.31 2.26 -5.66
N THR A 119 -10.03 2.47 -5.33
CA THR A 119 -8.97 1.53 -5.75
C THR A 119 -9.01 0.23 -4.95
N ASN A 120 -9.26 0.25 -3.64
CA ASN A 120 -9.33 -0.97 -2.85
C ASN A 120 -10.50 -1.86 -3.27
N ILE A 121 -11.68 -1.30 -3.54
CA ILE A 121 -12.83 -2.05 -4.03
C ILE A 121 -12.59 -2.52 -5.47
N GLY A 122 -12.23 -1.60 -6.37
CA GLY A 122 -12.08 -1.89 -7.79
C GLY A 122 -10.96 -2.89 -8.09
N VAL A 123 -9.80 -2.74 -7.45
CA VAL A 123 -8.68 -3.70 -7.57
C VAL A 123 -9.08 -5.06 -7.01
N SER A 124 -9.73 -5.10 -5.84
CA SER A 124 -10.14 -6.39 -5.24
C SER A 124 -11.09 -7.18 -6.15
N LEU A 125 -12.06 -6.49 -6.76
CA LEU A 125 -12.96 -7.11 -7.75
C LEU A 125 -12.18 -7.60 -8.98
N SER A 126 -11.24 -6.80 -9.49
CA SER A 126 -10.43 -7.16 -10.66
C SER A 126 -9.51 -8.35 -10.38
N LEU A 127 -8.98 -8.47 -9.16
CA LEU A 127 -8.07 -9.56 -8.77
C LEU A 127 -8.72 -10.93 -8.82
N THR A 128 -10.06 -11.03 -8.69
CA THR A 128 -10.79 -12.28 -8.85
C THR A 128 -10.53 -12.93 -10.22
N GLY A 129 -10.40 -12.13 -11.27
CA GLY A 129 -10.05 -12.62 -12.60
C GLY A 129 -8.54 -12.54 -12.92
N LEU A 130 -7.86 -11.52 -12.42
CA LEU A 130 -6.45 -11.28 -12.74
C LEU A 130 -5.48 -12.25 -12.06
N ILE A 131 -5.74 -12.71 -10.83
CA ILE A 131 -4.89 -13.71 -10.18
C ILE A 131 -4.91 -15.03 -10.97
N PRO A 132 -6.07 -15.60 -11.35
CA PRO A 132 -6.12 -16.76 -12.23
C PRO A 132 -5.38 -16.56 -13.56
N LEU A 133 -5.52 -15.38 -14.17
CA LEU A 133 -4.83 -15.03 -15.43
C LEU A 133 -3.30 -15.08 -15.26
N VAL A 134 -2.79 -14.44 -14.23
CA VAL A 134 -1.36 -14.31 -13.97
C VAL A 134 -0.74 -15.65 -13.53
N THR A 135 -1.45 -16.43 -12.73
CA THR A 135 -0.97 -17.74 -12.25
C THR A 135 -1.19 -18.86 -13.27
N GLY A 136 -1.97 -18.63 -14.33
CA GLY A 136 -2.31 -19.62 -15.34
C GLY A 136 -3.28 -20.71 -14.87
N ASN A 137 -4.01 -20.49 -13.77
CA ASN A 137 -4.93 -21.45 -13.20
C ASN A 137 -6.38 -20.96 -13.29
N PHE A 138 -7.11 -21.43 -14.33
CA PHE A 138 -8.48 -21.04 -14.62
C PHE A 138 -9.53 -22.04 -14.15
N THR A 139 -9.19 -22.97 -13.25
CA THR A 139 -10.21 -23.89 -12.73
C THR A 139 -11.26 -23.14 -11.91
N LEU A 140 -12.54 -23.55 -12.02
CA LEU A 140 -13.62 -22.94 -11.25
C LEU A 140 -13.32 -23.00 -9.73
N LYS A 141 -12.74 -24.09 -9.27
CA LYS A 141 -12.31 -24.25 -7.87
C LYS A 141 -11.29 -23.17 -7.46
N PHE A 142 -10.34 -22.83 -8.33
CA PHE A 142 -9.33 -21.82 -8.06
C PHE A 142 -9.95 -20.39 -8.07
N LEU A 143 -10.82 -20.10 -9.04
CA LEU A 143 -11.59 -18.84 -9.09
C LEU A 143 -12.38 -18.61 -7.81
N LEU A 144 -13.14 -19.63 -7.38
CA LEU A 144 -13.90 -19.55 -6.13
C LEU A 144 -13.00 -19.40 -4.90
N ASN A 145 -11.84 -20.06 -4.89
CA ASN A 145 -10.86 -19.90 -3.82
C ASN A 145 -10.29 -18.47 -3.76
N VAL A 146 -9.97 -17.86 -4.91
CA VAL A 146 -9.52 -16.45 -4.97
C VAL A 146 -10.62 -15.52 -4.48
N ALA A 147 -11.85 -15.65 -4.99
CA ALA A 147 -12.99 -14.85 -4.57
C ALA A 147 -13.26 -14.96 -3.07
N TRP A 148 -13.21 -16.18 -2.54
CA TRP A 148 -13.39 -16.47 -1.12
C TRP A 148 -12.31 -15.86 -0.24
N ASN A 149 -11.03 -15.96 -0.67
CA ASN A 149 -9.92 -15.33 0.05
C ASN A 149 -10.05 -13.80 0.07
N LEU A 150 -10.43 -13.19 -1.04
CA LEU A 150 -10.66 -11.74 -1.12
C LEU A 150 -11.85 -11.31 -0.24
N PHE A 151 -12.94 -12.07 -0.25
CA PHE A 151 -14.08 -11.83 0.62
C PHE A 151 -13.70 -11.91 2.10
N PHE A 152 -12.96 -12.96 2.49
CA PHE A 152 -12.47 -13.09 3.87
C PHE A 152 -11.57 -11.90 4.25
N LEU A 153 -10.63 -11.56 3.38
CA LEU A 153 -9.60 -10.58 3.67
C LEU A 153 -10.14 -9.16 3.80
N ILE A 154 -11.13 -8.80 2.96
CA ILE A 154 -11.69 -7.45 2.87
C ILE A 154 -13.14 -7.42 3.34
N GLY A 155 -13.97 -8.32 2.87
CA GLY A 155 -15.41 -8.32 3.13
C GLY A 155 -15.73 -8.47 4.60
N ILE A 156 -15.09 -9.42 5.30
CA ILE A 156 -15.32 -9.62 6.74
C ILE A 156 -14.90 -8.40 7.57
N PRO A 157 -13.66 -7.87 7.46
CA PRO A 157 -13.28 -6.67 8.21
C PRO A 157 -14.13 -5.44 7.88
N MET A 158 -14.52 -5.27 6.63
CA MET A 158 -15.37 -4.17 6.18
C MET A 158 -16.77 -4.26 6.76
N THR A 159 -17.40 -5.45 6.69
CA THR A 159 -18.73 -5.69 7.25
C THR A 159 -18.73 -5.53 8.77
N ALA A 160 -17.73 -6.09 9.46
CA ALA A 160 -17.58 -5.95 10.91
C ALA A 160 -17.42 -4.48 11.32
N ALA A 161 -16.59 -3.72 10.60
CA ALA A 161 -16.41 -2.29 10.87
C ALA A 161 -17.71 -1.50 10.65
N PHE A 162 -18.46 -1.80 9.58
CA PHE A 162 -19.74 -1.17 9.30
C PHE A 162 -20.77 -1.46 10.41
N LEU A 163 -20.91 -2.73 10.81
CA LEU A 163 -21.84 -3.13 11.88
C LEU A 163 -21.49 -2.47 13.21
N ILE A 164 -20.21 -2.51 13.63
CA ILE A 164 -19.79 -1.91 14.90
C ILE A 164 -20.00 -0.40 14.89
N ARG A 165 -19.72 0.29 13.78
CA ARG A 165 -19.95 1.73 13.66
C ARG A 165 -21.42 2.10 13.78
N ASN A 166 -22.32 1.25 13.29
CA ASN A 166 -23.77 1.50 13.38
C ASN A 166 -24.31 1.19 14.77
N ILE A 167 -23.85 0.11 15.41
CA ILE A 167 -24.31 -0.30 16.75
C ILE A 167 -23.67 0.56 17.85
N TYR A 168 -22.38 0.87 17.72
CA TYR A 168 -21.60 1.61 18.72
C TYR A 168 -20.75 2.72 18.07
N PRO A 169 -21.35 3.87 17.69
CA PRO A 169 -20.66 4.94 16.97
C PRO A 169 -19.41 5.50 17.67
N LYS A 170 -19.35 5.42 19.01
CA LYS A 170 -18.20 5.85 19.81
C LYS A 170 -16.96 4.97 19.61
N ALA A 171 -17.10 3.75 19.10
CA ALA A 171 -15.97 2.85 18.86
C ALA A 171 -14.92 3.46 17.92
N LYS A 172 -15.32 4.29 16.95
CA LYS A 172 -14.40 5.00 16.04
C LYS A 172 -13.38 5.90 16.76
N GLU A 173 -13.70 6.40 17.97
CA GLU A 173 -12.84 7.29 18.74
C GLU A 173 -11.66 6.55 19.39
N PHE A 174 -11.78 5.23 19.58
CA PHE A 174 -10.70 4.39 20.10
C PHE A 174 -9.66 4.02 19.04
N VAL A 175 -10.04 4.00 17.76
CA VAL A 175 -9.16 3.50 16.69
C VAL A 175 -7.87 4.32 16.54
N PRO A 176 -7.86 5.67 16.64
CA PRO A 176 -6.61 6.43 16.62
C PRO A 176 -5.63 6.05 17.74
N LYS A 177 -6.15 5.61 18.91
CA LYS A 177 -5.34 5.14 20.03
C LYS A 177 -4.63 3.82 19.74
N LEU A 178 -5.12 3.05 18.75
CA LEU A 178 -4.55 1.78 18.30
C LEU A 178 -3.53 1.93 17.15
N ALA A 179 -3.13 3.16 16.81
CA ALA A 179 -2.18 3.41 15.72
C ALA A 179 -0.83 2.71 15.95
N ASN A 180 -0.32 2.70 17.19
CA ASN A 180 0.92 1.99 17.53
C ASN A 180 0.75 0.47 17.44
N PHE A 181 -0.41 -0.06 17.80
CA PHE A 181 -0.73 -1.48 17.65
C PHE A 181 -0.77 -1.88 16.17
N SER A 182 -1.43 -1.10 15.31
CA SER A 182 -1.43 -1.31 13.87
C SER A 182 -0.02 -1.29 13.28
N PHE A 183 0.81 -0.35 13.74
CA PHE A 183 2.21 -0.28 13.33
C PHE A 183 3.01 -1.52 13.76
N MET A 184 2.79 -2.02 14.97
CA MET A 184 3.42 -3.26 15.45
C MET A 184 3.01 -4.46 14.60
N LEU A 185 1.71 -4.62 14.30
CA LEU A 185 1.24 -5.69 13.40
C LEU A 185 1.91 -5.61 12.03
N TRP A 186 2.05 -4.40 11.49
CA TRP A 186 2.73 -4.17 10.22
C TRP A 186 4.19 -4.60 10.25
N ILE A 187 4.95 -4.24 11.28
CA ILE A 187 6.34 -4.66 11.48
C ILE A 187 6.45 -6.18 11.60
N LEU A 188 5.53 -6.83 12.34
CA LEU A 188 5.49 -8.29 12.43
C LEU A 188 5.22 -8.95 11.07
N MET A 189 4.34 -8.37 10.25
CA MET A 189 4.10 -8.89 8.89
C MET A 189 5.36 -8.80 8.02
N LEU A 190 6.10 -7.69 8.08
CA LEU A 190 7.37 -7.53 7.36
C LEU A 190 8.41 -8.56 7.83
N PHE A 191 8.55 -8.74 9.15
CA PHE A 191 9.42 -9.75 9.76
C PHE A 191 9.08 -11.16 9.27
N LEU A 192 7.81 -11.57 9.35
CA LEU A 192 7.36 -12.91 8.92
C LEU A 192 7.57 -13.11 7.41
N THR A 193 7.35 -12.08 6.61
CA THR A 193 7.58 -12.14 5.16
C THR A 193 9.06 -12.32 4.84
N ALA A 194 9.94 -11.55 5.48
CA ALA A 194 11.39 -11.69 5.31
C ALA A 194 11.88 -13.06 5.79
N SER A 195 11.31 -13.58 6.88
CA SER A 195 11.59 -14.91 7.42
C SER A 195 11.22 -16.01 6.42
N SER A 196 10.02 -15.92 5.84
CA SER A 196 9.54 -16.87 4.82
C SER A 196 10.39 -16.82 3.53
N ALA A 197 10.77 -15.62 3.10
CA ALA A 197 11.67 -15.46 1.97
C ALA A 197 13.05 -16.05 2.25
N SER A 198 13.60 -15.82 3.45
CA SER A 198 14.89 -16.38 3.87
C SER A 198 14.85 -17.91 3.92
N GLU A 199 13.79 -18.51 4.49
CA GLU A 199 13.61 -19.96 4.50
C GLU A 199 13.55 -20.52 3.08
N TYR A 200 12.76 -19.89 2.20
CA TYR A 200 12.64 -20.30 0.80
C TYR A 200 13.99 -20.24 0.06
N ILE A 201 14.73 -19.13 0.18
CA ILE A 201 16.05 -18.95 -0.45
C ILE A 201 17.05 -20.00 0.04
N ARG A 202 17.05 -20.32 1.33
CA ARG A 202 17.96 -21.33 1.91
C ARG A 202 17.63 -22.76 1.49
N ARG A 203 16.34 -23.06 1.26
CA ARG A 203 15.86 -24.38 0.80
C ARG A 203 15.95 -24.57 -0.71
N SER A 204 15.86 -23.48 -1.46
CA SER A 204 15.87 -23.46 -2.91
C SER A 204 17.22 -22.89 -3.38
N SER A 205 17.77 -23.41 -4.43
CA SER A 205 19.00 -22.88 -5.05
C SER A 205 18.73 -21.58 -5.81
N VAL A 206 18.09 -20.61 -5.17
CA VAL A 206 17.70 -19.33 -5.76
C VAL A 206 18.91 -18.41 -5.79
N SER A 207 19.17 -17.81 -6.95
CA SER A 207 20.25 -16.83 -7.10
C SER A 207 19.97 -15.57 -6.26
N PRO A 208 20.95 -15.07 -5.50
CA PRO A 208 20.82 -13.77 -4.80
C PRO A 208 20.52 -12.61 -5.76
N LEU A 209 20.84 -12.74 -7.03
CA LEU A 209 20.57 -11.72 -8.06
C LEU A 209 19.07 -11.43 -8.18
N ILE A 210 18.20 -12.43 -8.03
CA ILE A 210 16.74 -12.22 -8.14
C ILE A 210 16.22 -11.25 -7.08
N LEU A 211 16.86 -11.15 -5.91
CA LEU A 211 16.49 -10.20 -4.87
C LEU A 211 16.73 -8.75 -5.32
N LEU A 212 17.89 -8.53 -5.99
CA LEU A 212 18.24 -7.23 -6.55
C LEU A 212 17.30 -6.87 -7.71
N GLU A 213 16.98 -7.85 -8.56
CA GLU A 213 16.02 -7.66 -9.66
C GLU A 213 14.64 -7.28 -9.14
N ILE A 214 14.10 -8.00 -8.14
CA ILE A 214 12.80 -7.67 -7.52
C ILE A 214 12.85 -6.30 -6.83
N ALA A 215 13.93 -5.99 -6.11
CA ALA A 215 14.09 -4.70 -5.44
C ALA A 215 14.15 -3.54 -6.45
N GLY A 216 14.96 -3.68 -7.51
CA GLY A 216 15.08 -2.69 -8.60
C GLY A 216 13.77 -2.50 -9.36
N LEU A 217 13.09 -3.60 -9.68
CA LEU A 217 11.79 -3.57 -10.34
C LEU A 217 10.73 -2.86 -9.46
N SER A 218 10.74 -3.13 -8.16
CA SER A 218 9.84 -2.45 -7.21
C SER A 218 10.13 -0.95 -7.13
N ALA A 219 11.40 -0.52 -7.19
CA ALA A 219 11.80 0.88 -7.25
C ALA A 219 11.28 1.55 -8.53
N LEU A 220 11.44 0.88 -9.68
CA LEU A 220 10.95 1.38 -10.96
C LEU A 220 9.43 1.55 -10.94
N ILE A 221 8.69 0.51 -10.50
CA ILE A 221 7.23 0.56 -10.39
C ILE A 221 6.80 1.69 -9.43
N CYS A 222 7.52 1.90 -8.33
CA CYS A 222 7.24 2.99 -7.40
C CYS A 222 7.37 4.35 -8.08
N THR A 223 8.49 4.59 -8.76
CA THR A 223 8.75 5.84 -9.49
C THR A 223 7.69 6.07 -10.56
N VAL A 224 7.37 5.05 -11.36
CA VAL A 224 6.32 5.13 -12.39
C VAL A 224 4.96 5.48 -11.77
N ASN A 225 4.57 4.84 -10.68
CA ASN A 225 3.29 5.10 -10.02
C ASN A 225 3.18 6.55 -9.52
N PHE A 226 4.19 7.08 -8.84
CA PHE A 226 4.18 8.48 -8.38
C PHE A 226 4.19 9.47 -9.55
N ALA A 227 5.01 9.23 -10.56
CA ALA A 227 5.11 10.08 -11.75
C ALA A 227 3.81 10.04 -12.57
N LEU A 228 3.33 8.84 -12.94
CA LEU A 228 2.08 8.69 -13.69
C LEU A 228 0.89 9.29 -12.92
N GLY A 229 0.81 9.00 -11.62
CA GLY A 229 -0.25 9.55 -10.77
C GLY A 229 -0.35 11.06 -10.88
N TYR A 230 0.75 11.77 -10.90
CA TYR A 230 0.77 13.23 -10.99
C TYR A 230 0.00 13.78 -12.21
N PHE A 231 0.01 13.07 -13.33
CA PHE A 231 -0.61 13.52 -14.57
C PHE A 231 -2.09 13.11 -14.73
N LEU A 232 -2.59 12.14 -13.94
CA LEU A 232 -3.94 11.55 -14.13
C LEU A 232 -5.09 12.50 -13.76
N ALA A 233 -4.89 13.40 -12.77
CA ALA A 233 -5.94 14.28 -12.26
C ALA A 233 -5.81 15.73 -12.74
N GLY A 234 -4.87 16.02 -13.62
CA GLY A 234 -4.58 17.38 -14.09
C GLY A 234 -3.86 18.24 -13.03
N LYS A 235 -3.66 19.51 -13.35
CA LYS A 235 -2.86 20.42 -12.51
C LYS A 235 -3.44 20.63 -11.10
N SER A 236 -4.78 20.60 -10.96
CA SER A 236 -5.45 20.90 -9.69
C SER A 236 -5.31 19.80 -8.64
N PHE A 237 -5.13 18.53 -9.03
CA PHE A 237 -5.08 17.38 -8.14
C PHE A 237 -3.89 16.45 -8.44
N GLY A 238 -2.81 17.01 -9.00
CA GLY A 238 -1.64 16.23 -9.38
C GLY A 238 -0.96 15.56 -8.18
N HIS A 239 -0.79 16.28 -7.07
CA HIS A 239 -0.18 15.74 -5.85
C HIS A 239 -1.06 14.67 -5.19
N GLU A 240 -2.37 14.90 -5.10
CA GLU A 240 -3.36 13.97 -4.56
C GLU A 240 -3.40 12.68 -5.38
N SER A 241 -3.42 12.81 -6.69
CA SER A 241 -3.43 11.68 -7.62
C SER A 241 -2.10 10.91 -7.59
N SER A 242 -0.97 11.61 -7.47
CA SER A 242 0.35 11.01 -7.28
C SER A 242 0.41 10.18 -5.99
N GLN A 243 -0.08 10.72 -4.88
CA GLN A 243 -0.18 10.00 -3.61
C GLN A 243 -1.15 8.82 -3.70
N SER A 244 -2.28 8.99 -4.39
CA SER A 244 -3.28 7.94 -4.54
C SER A 244 -2.77 6.75 -5.34
N LEU A 245 -1.95 6.97 -6.38
CA LEU A 245 -1.39 5.88 -7.19
C LEU A 245 -0.06 5.36 -6.62
N GLY A 246 0.77 6.23 -6.07
CA GLY A 246 2.12 5.89 -5.59
C GLY A 246 2.16 5.28 -4.19
N GLN A 247 1.32 5.73 -3.27
CA GLN A 247 1.26 5.19 -1.92
C GLN A 247 0.39 3.93 -1.87
N LYS A 248 1.03 2.76 -1.78
CA LYS A 248 0.41 1.45 -1.96
C LYS A 248 0.11 0.71 -0.66
N ASN A 249 -1.04 0.02 -0.61
CA ASN A 249 -1.42 -0.92 0.46
C ASN A 249 -0.70 -2.27 0.25
N THR A 250 0.60 -2.25 0.40
CA THR A 250 1.49 -3.38 0.10
C THR A 250 1.19 -4.63 0.92
N MET A 251 0.66 -4.48 2.15
CA MET A 251 0.32 -5.63 2.99
C MET A 251 -0.81 -6.47 2.40
N PHE A 252 -1.75 -5.82 1.71
CA PHE A 252 -2.83 -6.50 1.02
C PHE A 252 -2.30 -7.42 -0.09
N THR A 253 -1.50 -6.90 -1.00
CA THR A 253 -0.96 -7.70 -2.11
C THR A 253 0.17 -8.64 -1.68
N LEU A 254 0.91 -8.32 -0.62
CA LEU A 254 1.84 -9.24 0.02
C LEU A 254 1.14 -10.52 0.49
N SER A 255 0.02 -10.37 1.21
CA SER A 255 -0.77 -11.53 1.68
C SER A 255 -1.30 -12.37 0.51
N LEU A 256 -1.76 -11.72 -0.57
CA LEU A 256 -2.21 -12.43 -1.77
C LEU A 256 -1.06 -13.12 -2.51
N ALA A 257 0.07 -12.45 -2.66
CA ALA A 257 1.27 -13.03 -3.28
C ALA A 257 1.76 -14.26 -2.52
N MET A 258 1.82 -14.19 -1.19
CA MET A 258 2.14 -15.33 -0.33
C MET A 258 1.16 -16.50 -0.54
N THR A 259 -0.13 -16.20 -0.69
CA THR A 259 -1.18 -17.23 -0.82
C THR A 259 -1.19 -17.89 -2.18
N PHE A 260 -0.96 -17.13 -3.26
CA PHE A 260 -1.21 -17.59 -4.63
C PHE A 260 0.04 -17.78 -5.49
N SER A 261 1.19 -17.20 -5.08
CA SER A 261 2.42 -17.21 -5.89
C SER A 261 3.68 -17.53 -5.08
N GLY A 262 3.64 -17.39 -3.76
CA GLY A 262 4.75 -17.76 -2.88
C GLY A 262 5.64 -16.59 -2.42
N PRO A 263 6.70 -16.92 -1.63
CA PRO A 263 7.49 -15.93 -0.90
C PRO A 263 8.25 -14.93 -1.78
N LEU A 264 8.81 -15.36 -2.91
CA LEU A 264 9.54 -14.47 -3.82
C LEU A 264 8.63 -13.41 -4.44
N ALA A 265 7.41 -13.80 -4.85
CA ALA A 265 6.44 -12.86 -5.37
C ALA A 265 6.03 -11.81 -4.32
N ALA A 266 5.96 -12.20 -3.04
CA ALA A 266 5.64 -11.31 -1.93
C ALA A 266 6.75 -10.28 -1.63
N LEU A 267 8.01 -10.56 -2.03
CA LEU A 267 9.11 -9.60 -1.89
C LEU A 267 8.90 -8.33 -2.74
N GLY A 268 8.20 -8.41 -3.86
CA GLY A 268 7.89 -7.26 -4.67
C GLY A 268 7.17 -6.15 -3.87
N PRO A 269 5.94 -6.39 -3.37
CA PRO A 269 5.26 -5.45 -2.46
C PRO A 269 6.07 -5.11 -1.21
N THR A 270 6.88 -6.05 -0.71
CA THR A 270 7.71 -5.85 0.49
C THR A 270 8.80 -4.80 0.26
N PHE A 271 9.56 -4.90 -0.83
CA PHE A 271 10.55 -3.87 -1.20
C PHE A 271 9.89 -2.54 -1.54
N TYR A 272 8.70 -2.56 -2.13
CA TYR A 272 7.95 -1.34 -2.43
C TYR A 272 7.70 -0.48 -1.17
N VAL A 273 7.52 -1.11 0.01
CA VAL A 273 7.41 -0.39 1.29
C VAL A 273 8.59 0.54 1.52
N LEU A 274 9.82 0.09 1.23
CA LEU A 274 11.02 0.91 1.40
C LEU A 274 10.98 2.11 0.45
N TRP A 275 10.68 1.87 -0.83
CA TRP A 275 10.72 2.87 -1.87
C TRP A 275 9.67 3.97 -1.68
N HIS A 276 8.41 3.60 -1.42
CA HIS A 276 7.38 4.62 -1.22
C HIS A 276 7.57 5.42 0.08
N ASN A 277 8.18 4.83 1.12
CA ASN A 277 8.52 5.57 2.34
C ASN A 277 9.69 6.53 2.11
N LEU A 278 10.70 6.15 1.33
CA LEU A 278 11.77 7.05 0.91
C LEU A 278 11.23 8.21 0.07
N TRP A 279 10.33 7.92 -0.88
CA TRP A 279 9.66 8.94 -1.68
C TRP A 279 8.87 9.94 -0.83
N ASN A 280 8.06 9.44 0.10
CA ASN A 280 7.30 10.28 1.02
C ASN A 280 8.21 11.12 1.92
N GLY A 281 9.29 10.54 2.42
CA GLY A 281 10.29 11.26 3.20
C GLY A 281 10.90 12.42 2.41
N ALA A 282 11.25 12.19 1.15
CA ALA A 282 11.76 13.24 0.26
C ALA A 282 10.72 14.32 -0.01
N GLN A 283 9.46 13.95 -0.29
CA GLN A 283 8.38 14.91 -0.52
C GLN A 283 8.11 15.81 0.71
N LEU A 284 8.02 15.21 1.90
CA LEU A 284 7.81 15.95 3.15
C LEU A 284 8.98 16.88 3.44
N PHE A 285 10.22 16.42 3.26
CA PHE A 285 11.41 17.24 3.45
C PHE A 285 11.43 18.44 2.49
N LEU A 286 11.12 18.23 1.21
CA LEU A 286 11.06 19.32 0.23
C LEU A 286 9.91 20.30 0.52
N HIS A 287 8.76 19.79 0.97
CA HIS A 287 7.64 20.62 1.39
C HIS A 287 8.01 21.52 2.58
N ASP A 288 8.61 20.94 3.62
CA ASP A 288 9.03 21.68 4.80
C ASP A 288 10.10 22.74 4.48
N ARG A 289 11.07 22.42 3.61
CA ARG A 289 12.07 23.39 3.14
C ARG A 289 11.44 24.57 2.42
N ARG A 290 10.49 24.32 1.51
CA ARG A 290 9.77 25.38 0.79
C ARG A 290 8.98 26.27 1.76
N LYS A 291 8.29 25.67 2.73
CA LYS A 291 7.52 26.38 3.75
C LYS A 291 8.43 27.27 4.62
N THR A 292 9.60 26.77 4.99
CA THR A 292 10.59 27.54 5.75
C THR A 292 11.19 28.68 4.92
N ALA A 293 11.49 28.46 3.63
CA ALA A 293 11.99 29.51 2.74
C ALA A 293 10.96 30.64 2.57
N CYS A 294 9.69 30.30 2.27
CA CYS A 294 8.62 31.30 2.18
C CYS A 294 8.42 32.10 3.48
N ARG A 295 8.58 31.41 4.64
CA ARG A 295 8.51 32.09 5.94
C ARG A 295 9.62 33.09 6.18
N ASN A 296 10.83 32.76 5.72
CA ASN A 296 11.99 33.66 5.86
C ASN A 296 11.92 34.89 4.92
N GLU A 297 11.28 34.71 3.75
CA GLU A 297 11.10 35.78 2.77
C GLU A 297 9.92 36.72 3.08
N ASN A 298 8.88 36.22 3.78
CA ASN A 298 7.69 37.00 4.15
C ASN A 298 7.17 36.60 5.53
N PRO A 299 7.69 37.23 6.62
CA PRO A 299 7.29 36.92 8.01
C PRO A 299 5.80 37.13 8.29
N ASP A 300 5.15 38.07 7.60
CA ASP A 300 3.73 38.44 7.84
C ASP A 300 2.74 37.51 7.17
N TYR A 301 3.19 36.60 6.33
CA TYR A 301 2.34 35.62 5.59
C TYR A 301 1.58 34.65 6.52
N ILE A 302 2.00 34.49 7.76
CA ILE A 302 1.38 33.57 8.74
C ILE A 302 0.23 34.24 9.50
N GLU A 303 0.29 35.52 9.79
CA GLU A 303 -0.79 36.22 10.50
C GLU A 303 -2.07 36.28 9.66
N GLU A 304 -1.94 36.42 8.33
CA GLU A 304 -3.09 36.48 7.41
C GLU A 304 -3.84 35.14 7.27
N LYS A 305 -3.15 33.99 7.32
CA LYS A 305 -3.78 32.66 7.25
C LYS A 305 -4.36 32.14 8.57
N THR A 306 -3.89 32.65 9.70
CA THR A 306 -4.45 32.29 11.01
C THR A 306 -5.62 33.19 11.40
N ALA A 307 -5.77 34.36 10.77
CA ALA A 307 -6.84 35.32 11.04
C ALA A 307 -8.15 35.02 10.28
N ASP A 308 -8.13 34.22 9.19
CA ASP A 308 -9.33 33.92 8.40
C ASP A 308 -9.40 32.41 8.03
N PRO A 309 -9.90 31.53 8.93
CA PRO A 309 -10.04 30.10 8.67
C PRO A 309 -11.18 29.75 7.68
N GLU A 310 -11.99 30.72 7.23
CA GLU A 310 -13.14 30.48 6.33
C GLU A 310 -12.84 30.68 4.84
N LYS A 311 -11.63 31.09 4.44
CA LYS A 311 -11.26 31.36 3.04
C LYS A 311 -10.45 30.27 2.35
N THR A 312 -10.34 29.05 2.94
CA THR A 312 -9.71 27.90 2.27
C THR A 312 -10.71 26.76 2.04
#